data_0d3a0f3f7d80bdbabaa24f2b07ba77bc
#
_entry.id   0d3a0f3f7d80bdbabaa24f2b07ba77bc
#
_cell.length_a   1.000
_cell.length_b   1.000
_cell.length_c   1.000
_cell.angle_alpha   90.00
_cell.angle_beta   90.00
_cell.angle_gamma   90.00
#
_symmetry.space_group_name_H-M   'P 1'
#
loop_
_entity.id
_entity.type
_entity.pdbx_description
1 polymer ?
#
loop_
_entity_poly.entity_id
_entity_poly.type
_entity_poly.pdbx_seq_one_letter_code
_entity_poly.pdbx_strand_id
1 'polypeptide(L)'
;IELSDEPAYVHITSNNTIYGTQWHEFPDVGEAPLVADMSSDILSRPFDATKFSLIYAGAQKNIGPAGVTVVVLRESWLEKANTSIPTILRYATHVKSNSLYNTPPVFPVYLLNLILEEMEQSGGLEAMGKRNEEKARHIYQAIDDNIEFYLPHATPESRSLINITFRLTSDDLTKQFINEAAHEGMVGLKGHRSIGGIRVSLYNAMSVEGSEALASFMRQFASRNG
;
A
#
# COMPACT_ATOMS: atom_id res chain seq x y z
N ILE A 1 9.83 18.68 -2.80
CA ILE A 1 10.43 18.38 -1.49
C ILE A 1 11.77 19.08 -1.36
N GLU A 2 12.12 19.47 -0.16
CA GLU A 2 13.43 20.06 0.13
C GLU A 2 14.41 18.93 0.44
N LEU A 3 15.53 18.88 -0.27
CA LEU A 3 16.56 17.86 -0.11
C LEU A 3 17.73 18.43 0.69
N SER A 4 18.46 17.56 1.39
CA SER A 4 19.77 17.92 1.95
C SER A 4 20.82 18.11 0.84
N ASP A 5 21.91 18.81 1.14
CA ASP A 5 23.02 18.95 0.22
C ASP A 5 23.64 17.56 -0.09
N GLU A 6 23.81 17.25 -1.39
CA GLU A 6 24.40 16.00 -1.89
C GLU A 6 23.88 14.72 -1.21
N PRO A 7 22.58 14.44 -1.24
CA PRO A 7 22.03 13.27 -0.58
C PRO A 7 22.53 11.98 -1.25
N ALA A 8 22.95 11.00 -0.47
CA ALA A 8 23.37 9.69 -0.98
C ALA A 8 22.21 8.97 -1.69
N TYR A 9 20.98 9.18 -1.25
CA TYR A 9 19.72 8.78 -1.86
C TYR A 9 18.55 9.52 -1.20
N VAL A 10 17.42 9.54 -1.88
CA VAL A 10 16.14 9.99 -1.32
C VAL A 10 15.26 8.77 -1.09
N HIS A 11 14.76 8.58 0.11
CA HIS A 11 13.88 7.48 0.45
C HIS A 11 12.44 7.97 0.64
N ILE A 12 11.49 7.28 0.00
CA ILE A 12 10.07 7.52 0.19
C ILE A 12 9.34 6.22 0.58
N THR A 13 8.24 6.36 1.28
CA THR A 13 7.22 5.31 1.39
C THR A 13 6.08 5.71 0.48
N SER A 14 5.85 4.94 -0.60
CA SER A 14 4.91 5.29 -1.66
C SER A 14 3.46 5.39 -1.17
N ASN A 15 3.09 4.54 -0.20
CA ASN A 15 1.78 4.51 0.43
C ASN A 15 1.88 4.30 1.94
N ASN A 16 1.43 5.28 2.72
CA ASN A 16 1.46 5.23 4.18
C ASN A 16 0.17 4.61 4.72
N THR A 17 0.27 3.39 5.24
CA THR A 17 -0.88 2.61 5.74
C THR A 17 -1.46 3.12 7.07
N ILE A 18 -0.73 3.96 7.79
CA ILE A 18 -1.17 4.52 9.08
C ILE A 18 -2.03 5.76 8.86
N TYR A 19 -1.56 6.64 7.99
CA TYR A 19 -2.19 7.94 7.74
C TYR A 19 -3.10 7.95 6.51
N GLY A 20 -3.07 6.89 5.67
CA GLY A 20 -3.90 6.79 4.48
C GLY A 20 -3.50 7.76 3.38
N THR A 21 -2.20 8.04 3.26
CA THR A 21 -1.65 8.92 2.21
C THR A 21 -0.84 8.12 1.19
N GLN A 22 -0.85 8.56 -0.06
CA GLN A 22 -0.15 7.93 -1.18
C GLN A 22 0.46 8.98 -2.11
N TRP A 23 1.63 8.68 -2.64
CA TRP A 23 2.23 9.45 -3.72
C TRP A 23 1.55 9.08 -5.05
N HIS A 24 0.72 9.97 -5.59
CA HIS A 24 0.13 9.80 -6.93
C HIS A 24 1.16 10.11 -8.02
N GLU A 25 1.94 11.16 -7.80
CA GLU A 25 3.11 11.52 -8.59
C GLU A 25 4.34 11.44 -7.71
N PHE A 26 5.38 10.75 -8.18
CA PHE A 26 6.62 10.62 -7.44
C PHE A 26 7.45 11.90 -7.56
N PRO A 27 8.16 12.30 -6.49
CA PRO A 27 8.88 13.55 -6.48
C PRO A 27 10.03 13.54 -7.49
N ASP A 28 10.28 14.71 -8.09
CA ASP A 28 11.53 14.96 -8.77
C ASP A 28 12.62 15.16 -7.71
N VAL A 29 13.66 14.36 -7.78
CA VAL A 29 14.80 14.36 -6.85
C VAL A 29 16.11 14.72 -7.54
N GLY A 30 16.04 15.21 -8.79
CA GLY A 30 17.20 15.53 -9.60
C GLY A 30 18.08 14.30 -9.85
N GLU A 31 19.40 14.47 -9.64
CA GLU A 31 20.39 13.40 -9.83
C GLU A 31 20.47 12.40 -8.65
N ALA A 32 19.78 12.67 -7.54
CA ALA A 32 19.82 11.81 -6.38
C ALA A 32 19.12 10.46 -6.66
N PRO A 33 19.65 9.31 -6.20
CA PRO A 33 18.97 8.03 -6.34
C PRO A 33 17.66 8.01 -5.55
N LEU A 34 16.54 7.69 -6.22
CA LEU A 34 15.25 7.51 -5.55
C LEU A 34 15.07 6.06 -5.11
N VAL A 35 14.77 5.86 -3.84
CA VAL A 35 14.50 4.56 -3.20
C VAL A 35 13.08 4.57 -2.66
N ALA A 36 12.31 3.51 -2.89
CA ALA A 36 10.93 3.42 -2.42
C ALA A 36 10.62 2.13 -1.65
N ASP A 37 9.96 2.29 -0.50
CA ASP A 37 9.15 1.24 0.12
C ASP A 37 7.76 1.24 -0.54
N MET A 38 7.49 0.21 -1.33
CA MET A 38 6.18 0.01 -1.97
C MET A 38 5.42 -1.18 -1.37
N SER A 39 5.74 -1.62 -0.15
CA SER A 39 5.15 -2.82 0.45
C SER A 39 3.63 -2.82 0.47
N SER A 40 2.98 -1.66 0.52
CA SER A 40 1.52 -1.58 0.63
C SER A 40 0.81 -1.24 -0.68
N ASP A 41 1.52 -0.81 -1.72
CA ASP A 41 0.91 -0.43 -3.00
C ASP A 41 1.66 -0.91 -4.25
N ILE A 42 2.69 -1.76 -4.09
CA ILE A 42 3.35 -2.41 -5.23
C ILE A 42 2.31 -3.11 -6.11
N LEU A 43 2.41 -2.94 -7.43
CA LEU A 43 1.48 -3.52 -8.41
C LEU A 43 -0.01 -3.16 -8.18
N SER A 44 -0.29 -2.04 -7.53
CA SER A 44 -1.68 -1.55 -7.37
C SER A 44 -2.15 -0.72 -8.56
N ARG A 45 -1.24 -0.20 -9.34
CA ARG A 45 -1.47 0.65 -10.53
C ARG A 45 -0.21 0.71 -11.40
N PRO A 46 -0.32 1.15 -12.67
CA PRO A 46 0.85 1.46 -13.48
C PRO A 46 1.66 2.61 -12.89
N PHE A 47 2.97 2.52 -13.03
CA PHE A 47 3.91 3.61 -12.73
C PHE A 47 5.22 3.42 -13.50
N ASP A 48 5.98 4.49 -13.64
CA ASP A 48 7.29 4.47 -14.29
C ASP A 48 8.38 4.01 -13.31
N ALA A 49 8.73 2.72 -13.35
CA ALA A 49 9.76 2.14 -12.52
C ALA A 49 11.17 2.67 -12.83
N THR A 50 11.39 3.29 -14.00
CA THR A 50 12.70 3.82 -14.38
C THR A 50 13.11 5.04 -13.56
N LYS A 51 12.18 5.68 -12.86
CA LYS A 51 12.46 6.78 -11.92
C LYS A 51 13.22 6.33 -10.68
N PHE A 52 13.21 5.03 -10.35
CA PHE A 52 13.77 4.51 -9.12
C PHE A 52 15.13 3.86 -9.33
N SER A 53 16.01 4.05 -8.37
CA SER A 53 17.25 3.29 -8.26
C SER A 53 17.04 1.98 -7.51
N LEU A 54 16.09 1.94 -6.56
CA LEU A 54 15.69 0.74 -5.86
C LEU A 54 14.22 0.85 -5.41
N ILE A 55 13.46 -0.21 -5.62
CA ILE A 55 12.14 -0.43 -5.04
C ILE A 55 12.23 -1.69 -4.19
N TYR A 56 11.63 -1.69 -3.01
CA TYR A 56 11.43 -2.91 -2.25
C TYR A 56 9.99 -3.02 -1.74
N ALA A 57 9.52 -4.25 -1.60
CA ALA A 57 8.17 -4.52 -1.14
C ALA A 57 8.09 -5.87 -0.40
N GLY A 58 7.67 -5.85 0.86
CA GLY A 58 7.22 -7.05 1.54
C GLY A 58 5.90 -7.55 0.94
N ALA A 59 5.84 -8.83 0.56
CA ALA A 59 4.70 -9.37 -0.20
C ALA A 59 3.38 -9.37 0.56
N GLN A 60 3.42 -9.49 1.89
CA GLN A 60 2.28 -9.80 2.76
C GLN A 60 1.11 -8.80 2.76
N LYS A 61 1.28 -7.64 2.14
CA LYS A 61 0.20 -6.65 2.05
C LYS A 61 -0.56 -6.76 0.74
N ASN A 62 0.15 -6.71 -0.40
CA ASN A 62 -0.50 -6.48 -1.69
C ASN A 62 -0.27 -7.56 -2.75
N ILE A 63 0.77 -8.37 -2.64
CA ILE A 63 1.18 -9.30 -3.71
C ILE A 63 1.42 -10.75 -3.29
N GLY A 64 1.22 -11.09 -2.02
CA GLY A 64 1.43 -12.47 -1.58
C GLY A 64 1.41 -12.66 -0.07
N PRO A 65 1.87 -13.83 0.41
CA PRO A 65 1.98 -14.12 1.83
C PRO A 65 3.24 -13.52 2.45
N ALA A 66 3.31 -13.51 3.78
CA ALA A 66 4.51 -13.13 4.51
C ALA A 66 5.68 -14.09 4.20
N GLY A 67 6.91 -13.55 4.28
CA GLY A 67 8.14 -14.32 4.13
C GLY A 67 8.91 -14.05 2.82
N VAL A 68 8.35 -13.26 1.90
CA VAL A 68 9.03 -12.81 0.67
C VAL A 68 9.14 -11.28 0.68
N THR A 69 10.29 -10.79 0.29
CA THR A 69 10.49 -9.39 -0.08
C THR A 69 10.98 -9.32 -1.53
N VAL A 70 10.25 -8.61 -2.37
CA VAL A 70 10.66 -8.31 -3.73
C VAL A 70 11.55 -7.08 -3.71
N VAL A 71 12.68 -7.14 -4.42
CA VAL A 71 13.58 -5.99 -4.62
C VAL A 71 13.82 -5.83 -6.12
N VAL A 72 13.53 -4.63 -6.62
CA VAL A 72 13.85 -4.21 -7.99
C VAL A 72 14.91 -3.13 -7.88
N LEU A 73 16.05 -3.31 -8.50
CA LEU A 73 17.15 -2.36 -8.40
C LEU A 73 17.82 -2.12 -9.76
N ARG A 74 18.33 -0.92 -9.94
CA ARG A 74 19.10 -0.51 -11.11
C ARG A 74 20.51 -1.11 -11.03
N GLU A 75 20.93 -1.83 -12.07
CA GLU A 75 22.24 -2.51 -12.10
C GLU A 75 23.41 -1.55 -11.88
N SER A 76 23.39 -0.37 -12.52
CA SER A 76 24.43 0.65 -12.35
C SER A 76 24.54 1.22 -10.93
N TRP A 77 23.48 1.08 -10.11
CA TRP A 77 23.51 1.46 -8.71
C TRP A 77 24.07 0.34 -7.83
N LEU A 78 23.80 -0.91 -8.22
CA LEU A 78 24.38 -2.09 -7.57
C LEU A 78 25.92 -2.10 -7.64
N GLU A 79 26.52 -1.67 -8.76
CA GLU A 79 27.96 -1.59 -8.94
C GLU A 79 28.67 -0.63 -7.98
N LYS A 80 27.94 0.37 -7.48
CA LYS A 80 28.42 1.36 -6.50
C LYS A 80 28.26 0.89 -5.04
N ALA A 81 27.66 -0.28 -4.81
CA ALA A 81 27.36 -0.75 -3.47
C ALA A 81 28.61 -1.09 -2.66
N ASN A 82 28.57 -0.77 -1.36
CA ASN A 82 29.67 -1.09 -0.45
C ASN A 82 29.84 -2.61 -0.31
N THR A 83 31.03 -3.11 -0.65
CA THR A 83 31.38 -4.53 -0.58
C THR A 83 31.96 -4.96 0.78
N SER A 84 32.17 -4.05 1.72
CA SER A 84 32.71 -4.37 3.05
C SER A 84 31.66 -4.83 4.07
N ILE A 85 30.36 -4.71 3.72
CA ILE A 85 29.25 -5.18 4.56
C ILE A 85 29.17 -6.72 4.55
N PRO A 86 28.50 -7.34 5.56
CA PRO A 86 28.30 -8.80 5.59
C PRO A 86 27.69 -9.35 4.30
N THR A 87 28.15 -10.50 3.84
CA THR A 87 27.78 -11.08 2.53
C THR A 87 26.27 -11.19 2.34
N ILE A 88 25.52 -11.59 3.36
CA ILE A 88 24.07 -11.76 3.30
C ILE A 88 23.31 -10.41 3.10
N LEU A 89 23.92 -9.30 3.43
CA LEU A 89 23.34 -7.96 3.26
C LEU A 89 23.70 -7.32 1.92
N ARG A 90 24.50 -7.98 1.09
CA ARG A 90 24.91 -7.48 -0.24
C ARG A 90 23.91 -7.89 -1.28
N TYR A 91 23.22 -6.97 -1.90
CA TYR A 91 22.35 -7.27 -3.04
C TYR A 91 23.07 -8.00 -4.17
N ALA A 92 24.36 -7.66 -4.44
CA ALA A 92 25.18 -8.36 -5.41
C ALA A 92 25.28 -9.88 -5.18
N THR A 93 25.29 -10.34 -3.93
CA THR A 93 25.28 -11.76 -3.58
C THR A 93 24.00 -12.44 -4.06
N HIS A 94 22.86 -11.81 -3.83
CA HIS A 94 21.55 -12.34 -4.23
C HIS A 94 21.36 -12.28 -5.75
N VAL A 95 21.75 -11.19 -6.39
CA VAL A 95 21.69 -11.04 -7.86
C VAL A 95 22.53 -12.11 -8.56
N LYS A 96 23.79 -12.29 -8.14
CA LYS A 96 24.71 -13.29 -8.71
C LYS A 96 24.19 -14.72 -8.58
N SER A 97 23.38 -14.99 -7.57
CA SER A 97 22.81 -16.31 -7.28
C SER A 97 21.35 -16.44 -7.75
N ASN A 98 20.85 -15.54 -8.57
CA ASN A 98 19.45 -15.52 -9.00
C ASN A 98 18.45 -15.66 -7.83
N SER A 99 18.69 -14.93 -6.74
CA SER A 99 17.94 -15.01 -5.47
C SER A 99 18.03 -16.34 -4.72
N LEU A 100 18.89 -17.26 -5.13
CA LEU A 100 19.06 -18.61 -4.57
C LEU A 100 20.37 -18.77 -3.77
N TYR A 101 20.90 -17.68 -3.22
CA TYR A 101 22.10 -17.74 -2.36
C TYR A 101 21.88 -18.63 -1.13
N ASN A 102 20.69 -18.63 -0.57
CA ASN A 102 20.20 -19.56 0.44
C ASN A 102 18.87 -20.17 -0.02
N THR A 103 18.43 -21.24 0.62
CA THR A 103 17.12 -21.85 0.34
C THR A 103 16.00 -20.83 0.50
N PRO A 104 15.24 -20.53 -0.56
CA PRO A 104 14.17 -19.55 -0.50
C PRO A 104 12.94 -20.10 0.23
N PRO A 105 12.01 -19.25 0.69
CA PRO A 105 10.72 -19.68 1.20
C PRO A 105 9.83 -20.14 0.02
N VAL A 106 9.96 -21.40 -0.39
CA VAL A 106 9.38 -21.95 -1.63
C VAL A 106 7.88 -21.71 -1.74
N PHE A 107 7.11 -22.01 -0.68
CA PHE A 107 5.67 -21.85 -0.72
C PHE A 107 5.19 -20.38 -0.90
N PRO A 108 5.74 -19.40 -0.16
CA PRO A 108 5.44 -17.99 -0.43
C PRO A 108 5.83 -17.52 -1.84
N VAL A 109 6.95 -17.99 -2.39
CA VAL A 109 7.36 -17.65 -3.78
C VAL A 109 6.38 -18.27 -4.79
N TYR A 110 5.95 -19.51 -4.58
CA TYR A 110 4.94 -20.16 -5.41
C TYR A 110 3.62 -19.40 -5.43
N LEU A 111 3.12 -18.99 -4.25
CA LEU A 111 1.87 -18.21 -4.17
C LEU A 111 2.02 -16.83 -4.81
N LEU A 112 3.17 -16.17 -4.63
CA LEU A 112 3.45 -14.91 -5.31
C LEU A 112 3.37 -15.08 -6.84
N ASN A 113 3.96 -16.16 -7.38
CA ASN A 113 3.90 -16.45 -8.82
C ASN A 113 2.46 -16.60 -9.32
N LEU A 114 1.62 -17.35 -8.60
CA LEU A 114 0.21 -17.54 -8.96
C LEU A 114 -0.56 -16.20 -8.97
N ILE A 115 -0.29 -15.32 -8.01
CA ILE A 115 -0.91 -13.99 -7.94
C ILE A 115 -0.49 -13.12 -9.13
N LEU A 116 0.79 -13.18 -9.53
CA LEU A 116 1.28 -12.44 -10.70
C LEU A 116 0.67 -12.97 -12.00
N GLU A 117 0.55 -14.29 -12.15
CA GLU A 117 -0.11 -14.93 -13.31
C GLU A 117 -1.60 -14.54 -13.40
N GLU A 118 -2.32 -14.58 -12.27
CA GLU A 118 -3.72 -14.16 -12.21
C GLU A 118 -3.87 -12.67 -12.57
N MET A 119 -2.99 -11.83 -12.04
CA MET A 119 -2.99 -10.39 -12.36
C MET A 119 -2.79 -10.13 -13.85
N GLU A 120 -1.83 -10.81 -14.48
CA GLU A 120 -1.56 -10.69 -15.91
C GLU A 120 -2.78 -11.13 -16.74
N GLN A 121 -3.40 -12.26 -16.41
CA GLN A 121 -4.59 -12.79 -17.07
C GLN A 121 -5.82 -11.88 -16.88
N SER A 122 -5.89 -11.15 -15.77
CA SER A 122 -6.99 -10.23 -15.43
C SER A 122 -6.85 -8.83 -16.05
N GLY A 123 -5.91 -8.63 -16.97
CA GLY A 123 -5.69 -7.37 -17.70
C GLY A 123 -4.58 -6.48 -17.14
N GLY A 124 -3.70 -7.04 -16.28
CA GLY A 124 -2.48 -6.39 -15.83
C GLY A 124 -2.71 -5.18 -14.90
N LEU A 125 -1.72 -4.31 -14.86
CA LEU A 125 -1.73 -3.16 -13.95
C LEU A 125 -2.79 -2.11 -14.27
N GLU A 126 -3.14 -1.93 -15.55
CA GLU A 126 -4.19 -0.99 -15.97
C GLU A 126 -5.56 -1.42 -15.42
N ALA A 127 -5.89 -2.69 -15.54
CA ALA A 127 -7.16 -3.21 -15.00
C ALA A 127 -7.15 -3.17 -13.47
N MET A 128 -6.01 -3.49 -12.84
CA MET A 128 -5.86 -3.42 -11.39
C MET A 128 -6.00 -1.99 -10.88
N GLY A 129 -5.37 -1.02 -11.54
CA GLY A 129 -5.47 0.41 -11.19
C GLY A 129 -6.92 0.89 -11.20
N LYS A 130 -7.67 0.62 -12.28
CA LYS A 130 -9.09 0.97 -12.39
C LYS A 130 -9.94 0.34 -11.29
N ARG A 131 -9.69 -0.93 -10.97
CA ARG A 131 -10.37 -1.65 -9.88
C ARG A 131 -10.09 -1.01 -8.52
N ASN A 132 -8.85 -0.62 -8.26
CA ASN A 132 -8.46 0.03 -7.01
C ASN A 132 -9.04 1.44 -6.89
N GLU A 133 -9.09 2.21 -7.97
CA GLU A 133 -9.76 3.51 -8.04
C GLU A 133 -11.26 3.37 -7.73
N GLU A 134 -11.93 2.39 -8.31
CA GLU A 134 -13.34 2.11 -8.08
C GLU A 134 -13.62 1.77 -6.62
N LYS A 135 -12.85 0.86 -6.03
CA LYS A 135 -12.96 0.50 -4.61
C LYS A 135 -12.79 1.72 -3.70
N ALA A 136 -11.75 2.51 -3.93
CA ALA A 136 -11.47 3.70 -3.14
C ALA A 136 -12.58 4.75 -3.29
N ARG A 137 -13.10 4.94 -4.51
CA ARG A 137 -14.18 5.87 -4.80
C ARG A 137 -15.44 5.57 -3.97
N HIS A 138 -15.84 4.31 -3.82
CA HIS A 138 -17.00 3.93 -3.00
C HIS A 138 -16.86 4.43 -1.55
N ILE A 139 -15.70 4.24 -0.95
CA ILE A 139 -15.45 4.63 0.44
C ILE A 139 -15.32 6.14 0.58
N TYR A 140 -14.53 6.79 -0.31
CA TYR A 140 -14.38 8.24 -0.23
C TYR A 140 -15.68 8.99 -0.49
N GLN A 141 -16.53 8.52 -1.40
CA GLN A 141 -17.85 9.11 -1.60
C GLN A 141 -18.71 9.02 -0.32
N ALA A 142 -18.69 7.88 0.39
CA ALA A 142 -19.42 7.75 1.64
C ALA A 142 -18.87 8.70 2.74
N ILE A 143 -17.56 8.95 2.74
CA ILE A 143 -16.92 9.93 3.65
C ILE A 143 -17.33 11.36 3.26
N ASP A 144 -17.18 11.72 1.99
CA ASP A 144 -17.40 13.10 1.50
C ASP A 144 -18.86 13.51 1.59
N ASP A 145 -19.80 12.58 1.36
CA ASP A 145 -21.25 12.81 1.56
C ASP A 145 -21.62 13.03 3.04
N ASN A 146 -20.73 12.66 3.99
CA ASN A 146 -20.94 12.75 5.44
C ASN A 146 -19.69 13.31 6.14
N ILE A 147 -19.10 14.37 5.59
CA ILE A 147 -17.78 14.88 6.00
C ILE A 147 -17.75 15.42 7.45
N GLU A 148 -18.88 15.88 7.99
CA GLU A 148 -18.98 16.30 9.37
C GLU A 148 -19.03 15.13 10.37
N PHE A 149 -19.38 13.95 9.88
CA PHE A 149 -19.47 12.72 10.66
C PHE A 149 -18.24 11.83 10.50
N TYR A 150 -17.73 11.69 9.28
CA TYR A 150 -16.48 10.95 8.95
C TYR A 150 -15.36 11.94 8.68
N LEU A 151 -14.38 11.98 9.55
CA LEU A 151 -13.27 12.93 9.51
C LEU A 151 -12.04 12.26 8.89
N PRO A 152 -11.81 12.40 7.56
CA PRO A 152 -10.66 11.80 6.90
C PRO A 152 -9.36 12.41 7.40
N HIS A 153 -8.29 11.61 7.42
CA HIS A 153 -6.97 12.09 7.81
C HIS A 153 -6.24 12.76 6.64
N ALA A 154 -6.31 12.13 5.45
CA ALA A 154 -5.63 12.62 4.25
C ALA A 154 -6.46 13.70 3.53
N THR A 155 -5.78 14.74 3.04
CA THR A 155 -6.38 15.70 2.10
C THR A 155 -6.67 15.02 0.75
N PRO A 156 -7.63 15.52 -0.05
CA PRO A 156 -8.03 14.88 -1.30
C PRO A 156 -6.85 14.52 -2.23
N GLU A 157 -5.86 15.40 -2.33
CA GLU A 157 -4.69 15.25 -3.21
C GLU A 157 -3.74 14.14 -2.76
N SER A 158 -3.80 13.77 -1.47
CA SER A 158 -2.91 12.76 -0.86
C SER A 158 -3.63 11.46 -0.52
N ARG A 159 -4.90 11.32 -0.83
CA ARG A 159 -5.73 10.15 -0.47
C ARG A 159 -5.17 8.85 -1.06
N SER A 160 -4.95 7.86 -0.21
CA SER A 160 -4.54 6.53 -0.65
C SER A 160 -5.69 5.77 -1.30
N LEU A 161 -5.44 5.11 -2.43
CA LEU A 161 -6.38 4.18 -3.05
C LEU A 161 -6.41 2.81 -2.35
N ILE A 162 -5.47 2.56 -1.44
CA ILE A 162 -5.25 1.25 -0.82
C ILE A 162 -5.59 1.25 0.67
N ASN A 163 -5.24 2.30 1.40
CA ASN A 163 -5.51 2.40 2.83
C ASN A 163 -6.22 3.72 3.13
N ILE A 164 -7.49 3.63 3.48
CA ILE A 164 -8.31 4.81 3.77
C ILE A 164 -8.47 4.93 5.28
N THR A 165 -8.12 6.08 5.84
CA THR A 165 -8.19 6.32 7.28
C THR A 165 -9.10 7.50 7.59
N PHE A 166 -9.93 7.33 8.60
CA PHE A 166 -10.81 8.39 9.09
C PHE A 166 -11.15 8.18 10.57
N ARG A 167 -11.67 9.21 11.19
CA ARG A 167 -12.22 9.16 12.55
C ARG A 167 -13.72 9.41 12.50
N LEU A 168 -14.42 8.98 13.54
CA LEU A 168 -15.77 9.46 13.83
C LEU A 168 -15.70 10.57 14.86
N THR A 169 -16.81 11.25 15.09
CA THR A 169 -16.93 12.39 16.00
C THR A 169 -16.69 12.05 17.47
N SER A 170 -16.74 10.73 17.84
CA SER A 170 -16.37 10.27 19.17
C SER A 170 -15.74 8.87 19.16
N ASP A 171 -15.01 8.55 20.22
CA ASP A 171 -14.42 7.21 20.42
C ASP A 171 -15.50 6.14 20.65
N ASP A 172 -16.63 6.50 21.23
CA ASP A 172 -17.74 5.56 21.48
C ASP A 172 -18.44 5.20 20.15
N LEU A 173 -18.68 6.18 19.28
CA LEU A 173 -19.15 5.92 17.90
C LEU A 173 -18.14 5.09 17.11
N THR A 174 -16.85 5.32 17.29
CA THR A 174 -15.82 4.50 16.65
C THR A 174 -15.88 3.04 17.08
N LYS A 175 -16.07 2.78 18.39
CA LYS A 175 -16.24 1.42 18.92
C LYS A 175 -17.54 0.77 18.41
N GLN A 176 -18.64 1.52 18.42
CA GLN A 176 -19.93 1.07 17.91
C GLN A 176 -19.83 0.71 16.42
N PHE A 177 -19.24 1.56 15.59
CA PHE A 177 -19.01 1.31 14.17
C PHE A 177 -18.26 -0.01 13.94
N ILE A 178 -17.12 -0.22 14.64
CA ILE A 178 -16.31 -1.43 14.51
C ILE A 178 -17.12 -2.67 14.89
N ASN A 179 -17.89 -2.60 15.97
CA ASN A 179 -18.67 -3.73 16.45
C ASN A 179 -19.83 -4.06 15.50
N GLU A 180 -20.61 -3.06 15.06
CA GLU A 180 -21.71 -3.28 14.13
C GLU A 180 -21.21 -3.81 12.77
N ALA A 181 -20.12 -3.23 12.23
CA ALA A 181 -19.49 -3.71 11.00
C ALA A 181 -19.02 -5.16 11.13
N ALA A 182 -18.45 -5.55 12.28
CA ALA A 182 -18.02 -6.93 12.52
C ALA A 182 -19.20 -7.91 12.55
N HIS A 183 -20.37 -7.51 13.07
CA HIS A 183 -21.60 -8.32 13.05
C HIS A 183 -22.11 -8.55 11.63
N GLU A 184 -21.82 -7.63 10.70
CA GLU A 184 -22.11 -7.77 9.27
C GLU A 184 -20.98 -8.45 8.46
N GLY A 185 -19.96 -9.02 9.16
CA GLY A 185 -18.85 -9.75 8.55
C GLY A 185 -17.70 -8.83 8.07
N MET A 186 -17.77 -7.52 8.32
CA MET A 186 -16.72 -6.58 7.95
C MET A 186 -15.69 -6.44 9.08
N VAL A 187 -14.58 -7.16 8.97
CA VAL A 187 -13.56 -7.25 10.02
C VAL A 187 -12.29 -6.45 9.68
N GLY A 188 -11.46 -6.18 10.70
CA GLY A 188 -10.15 -5.54 10.50
C GLY A 188 -10.21 -4.03 10.32
N LEU A 189 -11.32 -3.37 10.64
CA LEU A 189 -11.53 -1.93 10.42
C LEU A 189 -10.90 -1.03 11.50
N LYS A 190 -10.43 -1.59 12.62
CA LYS A 190 -9.80 -0.81 13.68
C LYS A 190 -8.54 -0.10 13.17
N GLY A 191 -8.46 1.20 13.40
CA GLY A 191 -7.30 2.02 13.04
C GLY A 191 -6.02 1.64 13.78
N HIS A 192 -4.90 2.18 13.32
CA HIS A 192 -3.60 1.91 13.93
C HIS A 192 -3.56 2.47 15.38
N ARG A 193 -2.87 1.75 16.27
CA ARG A 193 -2.79 2.09 17.71
C ARG A 193 -2.27 3.51 18.01
N SER A 194 -1.49 4.10 17.09
CA SER A 194 -0.91 5.44 17.26
C SER A 194 -1.88 6.58 16.94
N ILE A 195 -2.89 6.35 16.08
CA ILE A 195 -3.82 7.40 15.63
C ILE A 195 -5.28 7.07 15.93
N GLY A 196 -5.62 5.81 16.24
CA GLY A 196 -7.00 5.38 16.49
C GLY A 196 -7.87 5.40 15.23
N GLY A 197 -9.18 5.59 15.42
CA GLY A 197 -10.16 5.69 14.35
C GLY A 197 -10.37 4.40 13.57
N ILE A 198 -10.70 4.56 12.30
CA ILE A 198 -10.97 3.47 11.34
C ILE A 198 -9.87 3.44 10.29
N ARG A 199 -9.52 2.23 9.84
CA ARG A 199 -8.64 2.02 8.69
C ARG A 199 -9.23 0.94 7.80
N VAL A 200 -9.61 1.32 6.60
CA VAL A 200 -10.03 0.40 5.54
C VAL A 200 -8.81 0.00 4.72
N SER A 201 -8.59 -1.29 4.52
CA SER A 201 -7.49 -1.81 3.70
C SER A 201 -8.05 -2.49 2.45
N LEU A 202 -7.84 -1.85 1.29
CA LEU A 202 -8.37 -2.23 -0.01
C LEU A 202 -7.27 -2.83 -0.91
N TYR A 203 -6.43 -3.72 -0.36
CA TYR A 203 -5.40 -4.38 -1.14
C TYR A 203 -5.96 -5.04 -2.40
N ASN A 204 -5.11 -5.37 -3.36
CA ASN A 204 -5.51 -5.88 -4.69
C ASN A 204 -6.53 -7.03 -4.62
N ALA A 205 -6.40 -7.92 -3.63
CA ALA A 205 -7.31 -9.06 -3.44
C ALA A 205 -8.70 -8.68 -2.91
N MET A 206 -8.90 -7.46 -2.39
CA MET A 206 -10.23 -7.01 -1.95
C MET A 206 -11.12 -6.77 -3.17
N SER A 207 -12.34 -7.32 -3.13
CA SER A 207 -13.30 -7.15 -4.22
C SER A 207 -13.97 -5.76 -4.21
N VAL A 208 -14.53 -5.37 -5.36
CA VAL A 208 -15.32 -4.14 -5.50
C VAL A 208 -16.58 -4.23 -4.63
N GLU A 209 -17.24 -5.38 -4.62
CA GLU A 209 -18.45 -5.64 -3.84
C GLU A 209 -18.20 -5.48 -2.33
N GLY A 210 -17.00 -5.85 -1.84
CA GLY A 210 -16.61 -5.64 -0.44
C GLY A 210 -16.52 -4.16 -0.09
N SER A 211 -16.01 -3.33 -0.99
CA SER A 211 -15.97 -1.87 -0.79
C SER A 211 -17.36 -1.23 -0.89
N GLU A 212 -18.22 -1.71 -1.79
CA GLU A 212 -19.62 -1.27 -1.90
C GLU A 212 -20.42 -1.59 -0.65
N ALA A 213 -20.28 -2.81 -0.12
CA ALA A 213 -20.93 -3.23 1.11
C ALA A 213 -20.54 -2.33 2.29
N LEU A 214 -19.24 -2.05 2.45
CA LEU A 214 -18.77 -1.14 3.49
C LEU A 214 -19.29 0.29 3.29
N ALA A 215 -19.26 0.82 2.07
CA ALA A 215 -19.77 2.15 1.78
C ALA A 215 -21.29 2.25 2.05
N SER A 216 -22.07 1.21 1.75
CA SER A 216 -23.49 1.13 2.10
C SER A 216 -23.71 1.14 3.63
N PHE A 217 -22.95 0.33 4.34
CA PHE A 217 -22.95 0.31 5.81
C PHE A 217 -22.61 1.70 6.38
N MET A 218 -21.58 2.36 5.87
CA MET A 218 -21.18 3.70 6.31
C MET A 218 -22.31 4.71 6.15
N ARG A 219 -22.99 4.75 5.00
CA ARG A 219 -24.14 5.66 4.79
C ARG A 219 -25.27 5.37 5.76
N GLN A 220 -25.62 4.12 6.00
CA GLN A 220 -26.66 3.72 6.95
C GLN A 220 -26.27 4.06 8.38
N PHE A 221 -25.01 3.85 8.75
CA PHE A 221 -24.51 4.16 10.09
C PHE A 221 -24.55 5.67 10.37
N ALA A 222 -24.10 6.49 9.42
CA ALA A 222 -24.19 7.94 9.52
C ALA A 222 -25.64 8.42 9.63
N SER A 223 -26.56 7.90 8.83
CA SER A 223 -27.99 8.26 8.88
C SER A 223 -28.67 7.94 10.23
N ARG A 224 -28.15 6.96 10.98
CA ARG A 224 -28.72 6.56 12.30
C ARG A 224 -28.08 7.29 13.47
N ASN A 225 -26.87 7.79 13.32
CA ASN A 225 -26.04 8.27 14.44
C ASN A 225 -25.50 9.71 14.23
N GLY A 226 -25.73 10.33 13.06
CA GLY A 226 -25.29 11.67 12.68
C GLY A 226 -26.32 12.76 12.91
#